data_a3940a512074f9785206940692f2c3c4
#
_entry.id   a3940a512074f9785206940692f2c3c4
#
_cell.length_a   1.000
_cell.length_b   1.000
_cell.length_c   1.000
_cell.angle_alpha   90.00
_cell.angle_beta   90.00
_cell.angle_gamma   90.00
#
_symmetry.space_group_name_H-M   'P 1'
#
loop_
_entity.id
_entity.type
_entity.pdbx_description
1 polymer ?
#
loop_
_entity_poly.entity_id
_entity_poly.type
_entity_poly.pdbx_seq_one_letter_code
_entity_poly.pdbx_strand_id
1 'polypeptide(L)'
;MTQKPIIPYEEIGKEKLYKLIDIFYSKVAKNPKLKPIFPDDLSETARKQKQFQTQYLGGPNIYTEEHGHPMLKARHMPFKITPERAQAWLECMSEAMDEVGLEGKFRDVYYQRLVLTAHHMINSPDDDEEVLE
;
A
#
# COMPACT_ATOMS: atom_id res chain seq x y z
N MET A 1 12.56 -32.73 -11.26
CA MET A 1 11.51 -31.82 -11.73
C MET A 1 11.60 -30.49 -11.02
N THR A 2 11.79 -29.46 -11.79
CA THR A 2 11.79 -28.10 -11.24
C THR A 2 10.36 -27.57 -11.17
N GLN A 3 9.94 -27.17 -9.99
CA GLN A 3 8.65 -26.50 -9.82
C GLN A 3 8.80 -25.05 -10.24
N LYS A 4 7.81 -24.52 -10.94
CA LYS A 4 7.77 -23.10 -11.24
C LYS A 4 7.57 -22.34 -9.94
N PRO A 5 8.27 -21.22 -9.72
CA PRO A 5 8.02 -20.40 -8.54
C PRO A 5 6.57 -19.87 -8.57
N ILE A 6 5.96 -19.83 -7.40
CA ILE A 6 4.62 -19.28 -7.26
C ILE A 6 4.77 -17.77 -7.15
N ILE A 7 4.15 -17.04 -8.06
CA ILE A 7 4.22 -15.59 -8.11
C ILE A 7 2.89 -15.01 -7.61
N PRO A 8 2.89 -14.31 -6.46
CA PRO A 8 1.65 -13.77 -5.87
C PRO A 8 0.83 -12.92 -6.86
N TYR A 9 1.49 -12.12 -7.69
CA TYR A 9 0.79 -11.32 -8.69
C TYR A 9 -0.06 -12.17 -9.63
N GLU A 10 0.50 -13.28 -10.11
CA GLU A 10 -0.21 -14.17 -11.03
C GLU A 10 -1.38 -14.87 -10.34
N GLU A 11 -1.21 -15.24 -9.06
CA GLU A 11 -2.25 -15.93 -8.30
C GLU A 11 -3.41 -15.01 -7.94
N ILE A 12 -3.12 -13.76 -7.60
CA ILE A 12 -4.15 -12.77 -7.29
C ILE A 12 -4.85 -12.30 -8.56
N GLY A 13 -4.07 -12.01 -9.60
CA GLY A 13 -4.57 -11.52 -10.88
C GLY A 13 -4.67 -10.00 -10.93
N LYS A 14 -4.41 -9.47 -12.13
CA LYS A 14 -4.38 -8.03 -12.37
C LYS A 14 -5.72 -7.36 -12.02
N GLU A 15 -6.84 -7.94 -12.44
CA GLU A 15 -8.16 -7.33 -12.23
C GLU A 15 -8.49 -7.18 -10.75
N LYS A 16 -8.26 -8.22 -9.98
CA LYS A 16 -8.51 -8.19 -8.53
C LYS A 16 -7.57 -7.21 -7.84
N LEU A 17 -6.30 -7.20 -8.21
CA LEU A 17 -5.32 -6.28 -7.64
C LEU A 17 -5.70 -4.83 -7.93
N TYR A 18 -6.07 -4.50 -9.15
CA TYR A 18 -6.42 -3.13 -9.53
C TYR A 18 -7.71 -2.69 -8.83
N LYS A 19 -8.70 -3.58 -8.73
CA LYS A 19 -9.92 -3.30 -7.98
C LYS A 19 -9.62 -3.05 -6.51
N LEU A 20 -8.73 -3.86 -5.93
CA LEU A 20 -8.25 -3.68 -4.55
C LEU A 20 -7.71 -2.27 -4.33
N ILE A 21 -6.84 -1.81 -5.23
CA ILE A 21 -6.22 -0.48 -5.12
C ILE A 21 -7.27 0.62 -5.24
N ASP A 22 -8.23 0.50 -6.14
CA ASP A 22 -9.30 1.48 -6.29
C ASP A 22 -10.16 1.58 -5.03
N ILE A 23 -10.54 0.44 -4.45
CA ILE A 23 -11.32 0.40 -3.21
C ILE A 23 -10.49 0.97 -2.05
N PHE A 24 -9.23 0.61 -1.97
CA PHE A 24 -8.32 1.14 -0.95
C PHE A 24 -8.30 2.67 -0.96
N TYR A 25 -8.10 3.29 -2.12
CA TYR A 25 -8.06 4.75 -2.19
C TYR A 25 -9.41 5.41 -1.98
N SER A 26 -10.51 4.72 -2.24
CA SER A 26 -11.83 5.25 -1.87
C SER A 26 -11.97 5.38 -0.35
N LYS A 27 -11.32 4.47 0.39
CA LYS A 27 -11.30 4.50 1.84
C LYS A 27 -10.33 5.55 2.37
N VAL A 28 -9.16 5.67 1.76
CA VAL A 28 -8.16 6.69 2.11
C VAL A 28 -8.76 8.09 1.98
N ALA A 29 -9.50 8.34 0.91
CA ALA A 29 -10.13 9.64 0.64
C ALA A 29 -11.11 10.05 1.73
N LYS A 30 -11.67 9.09 2.45
CA LYS A 30 -12.64 9.33 3.53
C LYS A 30 -12.03 9.23 4.93
N ASN A 31 -10.77 8.84 5.03
CA ASN A 31 -10.13 8.62 6.32
C ASN A 31 -9.50 9.91 6.85
N PRO A 32 -9.97 10.45 7.98
CA PRO A 32 -9.49 11.75 8.47
C PRO A 32 -8.01 11.74 8.90
N LYS A 33 -7.46 10.58 9.21
CA LYS A 33 -6.03 10.46 9.58
C LYS A 33 -5.12 10.49 8.36
N LEU A 34 -5.60 9.99 7.22
CA LEU A 34 -4.80 9.86 5.99
C LEU A 34 -5.01 11.04 5.04
N LYS A 35 -6.21 11.60 5.01
CA LYS A 35 -6.54 12.67 4.09
C LYS A 35 -5.53 13.81 4.07
N PRO A 36 -4.99 14.27 5.22
CA PRO A 36 -4.04 15.39 5.22
C PRO A 36 -2.72 15.13 4.49
N ILE A 37 -2.32 13.87 4.32
CA ILE A 37 -1.05 13.54 3.67
C ILE A 37 -1.22 13.04 2.24
N PHE A 38 -2.44 13.08 1.71
CA PHE A 38 -2.71 12.69 0.33
C PHE A 38 -3.32 13.85 -0.45
N PRO A 39 -3.10 13.93 -1.78
CA PRO A 39 -3.74 14.95 -2.59
C PRO A 39 -5.25 14.72 -2.67
N ASP A 40 -6.01 15.77 -3.00
CA ASP A 40 -7.47 15.66 -3.15
C ASP A 40 -7.86 14.72 -4.30
N ASP A 41 -7.13 14.81 -5.42
CA ASP A 41 -7.33 13.91 -6.56
C ASP A 41 -6.34 12.75 -6.46
N LEU A 42 -6.87 11.57 -6.19
CA LEU A 42 -6.07 10.36 -6.00
C LEU A 42 -5.87 9.53 -7.28
N SER A 43 -6.34 10.01 -8.42
CA SER A 43 -6.27 9.25 -9.69
C SER A 43 -4.85 8.85 -10.05
N GLU A 44 -3.91 9.81 -10.01
CA GLU A 44 -2.52 9.54 -10.36
C GLU A 44 -1.84 8.69 -9.27
N THR A 45 -2.16 8.93 -8.01
CA THR A 45 -1.65 8.14 -6.89
C THR A 45 -2.08 6.68 -7.05
N ALA A 46 -3.35 6.45 -7.39
CA ALA A 46 -3.87 5.10 -7.61
C ALA A 46 -3.18 4.43 -8.80
N ARG A 47 -2.96 5.18 -9.88
CA ARG A 47 -2.28 4.65 -11.08
C ARG A 47 -0.86 4.18 -10.74
N LYS A 48 -0.11 5.02 -10.05
CA LYS A 48 1.26 4.67 -9.62
C LYS A 48 1.27 3.49 -8.66
N GLN A 49 0.30 3.43 -7.77
CA GLN A 49 0.22 2.34 -6.80
C GLN A 49 -0.14 1.01 -7.47
N LYS A 50 -1.00 1.03 -8.49
CA LYS A 50 -1.29 -0.18 -9.27
C LYS A 50 -0.01 -0.70 -9.92
N GLN A 51 0.80 0.17 -10.49
CA GLN A 51 2.08 -0.19 -11.09
C GLN A 51 3.04 -0.74 -10.04
N PHE A 52 3.16 -0.05 -8.92
CA PHE A 52 4.08 -0.46 -7.86
C PHE A 52 3.68 -1.79 -7.24
N GLN A 53 2.41 -1.99 -6.92
CA GLN A 53 1.96 -3.24 -6.31
C GLN A 53 2.09 -4.42 -7.26
N THR A 54 1.90 -4.20 -8.55
CA THR A 54 2.16 -5.23 -9.57
C THR A 54 3.58 -5.74 -9.45
N GLN A 55 4.54 -4.82 -9.46
CA GLN A 55 5.97 -5.12 -9.36
C GLN A 55 6.33 -5.71 -8.00
N TYR A 56 5.78 -5.16 -6.92
CA TYR A 56 6.00 -5.59 -5.54
C TYR A 56 5.61 -7.06 -5.33
N LEU A 57 4.56 -7.50 -6.00
CA LEU A 57 4.06 -8.89 -5.92
C LEU A 57 4.69 -9.83 -6.94
N GLY A 58 5.73 -9.40 -7.63
CA GLY A 58 6.49 -10.24 -8.55
C GLY A 58 6.04 -10.18 -10.00
N GLY A 59 5.15 -9.27 -10.35
CA GLY A 59 4.76 -9.03 -11.74
C GLY A 59 5.79 -8.18 -12.49
N PRO A 60 5.45 -7.73 -13.71
CA PRO A 60 6.36 -6.91 -14.51
C PRO A 60 6.78 -5.62 -13.80
N ASN A 61 7.99 -5.15 -14.09
CA ASN A 61 8.56 -3.95 -13.46
C ASN A 61 8.02 -2.65 -14.04
N ILE A 62 6.71 -2.54 -14.17
CA ILE A 62 6.06 -1.41 -14.84
C ILE A 62 6.22 -0.09 -14.10
N TYR A 63 6.34 -0.12 -12.76
CA TYR A 63 6.61 1.09 -12.00
C TYR A 63 8.01 1.63 -12.30
N THR A 64 9.02 0.75 -12.17
CA THR A 64 10.42 1.12 -12.39
C THR A 64 10.67 1.58 -13.83
N GLU A 65 10.04 0.94 -14.80
CA GLU A 65 10.17 1.33 -16.20
C GLU A 65 9.67 2.75 -16.48
N GLU A 66 8.60 3.17 -15.83
CA GLU A 66 8.05 4.52 -16.03
C GLU A 66 8.66 5.57 -15.08
N HIS A 67 8.92 5.22 -13.83
CA HIS A 67 9.27 6.18 -12.77
C HIS A 67 10.69 6.03 -12.21
N GLY A 68 11.41 5.00 -12.60
CA GLY A 68 12.72 4.69 -12.02
C GLY A 68 12.58 3.91 -10.71
N HIS A 69 13.68 3.80 -9.97
CA HIS A 69 13.72 3.07 -8.71
C HIS A 69 12.68 3.62 -7.72
N PRO A 70 11.90 2.76 -7.05
CA PRO A 70 10.83 3.22 -6.15
C PRO A 70 11.29 4.16 -5.03
N MET A 71 12.44 3.90 -4.39
CA MET A 71 12.99 4.75 -3.32
C MET A 71 11.93 5.10 -2.29
N LEU A 72 11.22 4.08 -1.77
CA LEU A 72 10.03 4.25 -0.95
C LEU A 72 10.24 5.17 0.25
N LYS A 73 11.29 4.92 1.02
CA LYS A 73 11.54 5.72 2.22
C LYS A 73 11.78 7.19 1.88
N ALA A 74 12.61 7.46 0.87
CA ALA A 74 12.90 8.82 0.45
C ALA A 74 11.65 9.56 -0.04
N ARG A 75 10.79 8.88 -0.80
CA ARG A 75 9.55 9.47 -1.31
C ARG A 75 8.54 9.78 -0.23
N HIS A 76 8.59 9.07 0.91
CA HIS A 76 7.69 9.29 2.04
C HIS A 76 8.22 10.32 3.05
N MET A 77 9.51 10.66 2.99
CA MET A 77 10.10 11.61 3.95
C MET A 77 9.43 12.98 4.00
N PRO A 78 8.95 13.55 2.88
CA PRO A 78 8.25 14.83 2.93
C PRO A 78 6.91 14.80 3.68
N PHE A 79 6.38 13.61 3.95
CA PHE A 79 5.08 13.45 4.60
C PHE A 79 5.26 13.02 6.05
N LYS A 80 4.39 13.51 6.93
CA LYS A 80 4.43 13.11 8.34
C LYS A 80 3.74 11.75 8.50
N ILE A 81 4.53 10.69 8.54
CA ILE A 81 4.03 9.32 8.70
C ILE A 81 4.17 8.92 10.16
N THR A 82 3.05 8.88 10.87
CA THR A 82 2.97 8.50 12.28
C THR A 82 2.57 7.03 12.43
N PRO A 83 2.80 6.41 13.60
CA PRO A 83 2.26 5.07 13.85
C PRO A 83 0.75 5.01 13.64
N GLU A 84 0.01 6.02 14.05
CA GLU A 84 -1.43 6.09 13.86
C GLU A 84 -1.83 6.10 12.39
N ARG A 85 -1.10 6.85 11.56
CA ARG A 85 -1.35 6.89 10.12
C ARG A 85 -0.98 5.58 9.43
N ALA A 86 0.13 4.96 9.84
CA ALA A 86 0.51 3.64 9.33
C ALA A 86 -0.58 2.61 9.65
N GLN A 87 -1.11 2.64 10.86
CA GLN A 87 -2.19 1.74 11.27
C GLN A 87 -3.47 1.99 10.46
N ALA A 88 -3.85 3.26 10.26
CA ALA A 88 -5.00 3.62 9.45
C ALA A 88 -4.86 3.12 8.01
N TRP A 89 -3.66 3.24 7.43
CA TRP A 89 -3.35 2.76 6.08
C TRP A 89 -3.56 1.25 5.98
N LEU A 90 -3.04 0.51 6.97
CA LEU A 90 -3.17 -0.94 7.02
C LEU A 90 -4.62 -1.39 7.20
N GLU A 91 -5.39 -0.67 7.99
CA GLU A 91 -6.82 -0.96 8.17
C GLU A 91 -7.60 -0.75 6.87
N CYS A 92 -7.33 0.33 6.15
CA CYS A 92 -7.94 0.58 4.85
C CYS A 92 -7.61 -0.56 3.87
N MET A 93 -6.37 -1.02 3.89
CA MET A 93 -5.94 -2.11 3.01
C MET A 93 -6.63 -3.43 3.38
N SER A 94 -6.71 -3.75 4.67
CA SER A 94 -7.38 -4.97 5.14
C SER A 94 -8.85 -4.98 4.75
N GLU A 95 -9.54 -3.86 4.93
CA GLU A 95 -10.95 -3.72 4.53
C GLU A 95 -11.12 -3.86 3.02
N ALA A 96 -10.21 -3.27 2.24
CA ALA A 96 -10.24 -3.39 0.79
C ALA A 96 -10.03 -4.84 0.34
N MET A 97 -9.12 -5.55 1.00
CA MET A 97 -8.90 -6.98 0.73
C MET A 97 -10.16 -7.81 0.97
N ASP A 98 -10.88 -7.50 2.06
CA ASP A 98 -12.16 -8.17 2.35
C ASP A 98 -13.17 -7.91 1.24
N GLU A 99 -13.29 -6.66 0.79
CA GLU A 99 -14.28 -6.29 -0.22
C GLU A 99 -14.04 -6.91 -1.58
N VAL A 100 -12.77 -7.14 -1.97
CA VAL A 100 -12.47 -7.82 -3.25
C VAL A 100 -12.46 -9.34 -3.11
N GLY A 101 -12.67 -9.85 -1.91
CA GLY A 101 -12.66 -11.30 -1.68
C GLY A 101 -11.27 -11.91 -1.74
N LEU A 102 -10.24 -11.12 -1.44
CA LEU A 102 -8.88 -11.64 -1.35
C LEU A 102 -8.68 -12.25 0.04
N GLU A 103 -8.48 -13.56 0.07
CA GLU A 103 -8.33 -14.30 1.33
C GLU A 103 -7.32 -15.43 1.16
N GLY A 104 -6.95 -16.06 2.29
CA GLY A 104 -6.06 -17.21 2.30
C GLY A 104 -4.59 -16.83 2.31
N LYS A 105 -3.76 -17.77 1.87
CA LYS A 105 -2.32 -17.70 1.97
C LYS A 105 -1.72 -16.45 1.30
N PHE A 106 -2.19 -16.09 0.11
CA PHE A 106 -1.62 -14.96 -0.63
C PHE A 106 -1.98 -13.64 0.02
N ARG A 107 -3.17 -13.54 0.60
CA ARG A 107 -3.54 -12.38 1.40
C ARG A 107 -2.63 -12.25 2.62
N ASP A 108 -2.41 -13.34 3.34
CA ASP A 108 -1.60 -13.33 4.55
C ASP A 108 -0.15 -12.90 4.26
N VAL A 109 0.46 -13.47 3.24
CA VAL A 109 1.82 -13.13 2.84
C VAL A 109 1.90 -11.66 2.40
N TYR A 110 0.97 -11.23 1.57
CA TYR A 110 0.94 -9.86 1.07
C TYR A 110 0.75 -8.86 2.21
N TYR A 111 -0.24 -9.10 3.07
CA TYR A 111 -0.52 -8.21 4.19
C TYR A 111 0.66 -8.11 5.16
N GLN A 112 1.29 -9.23 5.49
CA GLN A 112 2.47 -9.25 6.35
C GLN A 112 3.61 -8.40 5.79
N ARG A 113 3.85 -8.48 4.50
CA ARG A 113 4.87 -7.66 3.84
C ARG A 113 4.51 -6.18 3.88
N LEU A 114 3.24 -5.85 3.71
CA LEU A 114 2.76 -4.48 3.80
C LEU A 114 2.91 -3.92 5.22
N VAL A 115 2.68 -4.73 6.25
CA VAL A 115 2.88 -4.33 7.64
C VAL A 115 4.34 -3.91 7.86
N LEU A 116 5.29 -4.73 7.42
CA LEU A 116 6.71 -4.41 7.55
C LEU A 116 7.08 -3.13 6.80
N THR A 117 6.58 -2.98 5.58
CA THR A 117 6.85 -1.80 4.77
C THR A 117 6.25 -0.54 5.41
N ALA A 118 5.01 -0.61 5.88
CA ALA A 118 4.33 0.53 6.50
C ALA A 118 5.08 1.00 7.75
N HIS A 119 5.52 0.06 8.59
CA HIS A 119 6.29 0.40 9.78
C HIS A 119 7.64 1.03 9.42
N HIS A 120 8.26 0.57 8.36
CA HIS A 120 9.52 1.13 7.88
C HIS A 120 9.37 2.58 7.39
N MET A 121 8.19 2.97 6.95
CA MET A 121 7.92 4.33 6.48
C MET A 121 7.65 5.33 7.61
N ILE A 122 7.39 4.87 8.84
CA ILE A 122 7.13 5.76 9.97
C ILE A 122 8.33 6.67 10.22
N ASN A 123 8.08 7.97 10.27
CA ASN A 123 9.14 8.97 10.43
C ASN A 123 8.81 10.05 11.48
N SER A 124 7.70 9.92 12.18
CA SER A 124 7.25 10.92 13.15
C SER A 124 6.48 10.24 14.28
N PRO A 125 6.51 10.81 15.51
CA PRO A 125 5.66 10.30 16.59
C PRO A 125 4.21 10.71 16.38
N ASP A 126 3.30 10.07 17.10
CA ASP A 126 1.90 10.48 17.10
C ASP A 126 1.75 11.88 17.71
N ASP A 127 0.74 12.62 17.25
CA ASP A 127 0.51 13.99 17.70
C ASP A 127 0.20 14.09 19.20
N ASP A 128 -0.44 13.07 19.76
CA ASP A 128 -0.77 13.03 21.18
C ASP A 128 0.46 13.09 22.09
N GLU A 129 1.59 12.57 21.63
CA GLU A 129 2.84 12.60 22.37
C GLU A 129 3.42 14.00 22.47
N GLU A 130 3.13 14.86 21.50
CA GLU A 130 3.60 16.24 21.49
C GLU A 130 2.86 17.12 22.48
N VAL A 131 1.63 16.76 22.82
CA VAL A 131 0.76 17.54 23.71
C VAL A 131 1.14 17.40 25.17
N LEU A 132 1.91 16.37 25.50
CA LEU A 132 2.27 16.06 26.89
C LEU A 132 3.43 16.88 27.43
N GLU A 133 3.98 17.78 26.67
CA GLU A 133 5.04 18.68 27.14
C GLU A 133 4.49 19.81 28.06
#